data_1d79767f0e8246e5f2330dd01eae9b07
#
_entry.id   1d79767f0e8246e5f2330dd01eae9b07
#
_cell.length_a   1.000
_cell.length_b   1.000
_cell.length_c   1.000
_cell.angle_alpha   90.00
_cell.angle_beta   90.00
_cell.angle_gamma   90.00
#
_symmetry.space_group_name_H-M   'P 1'
#
loop_
_entity.id
_entity.type
_entity.pdbx_description
1 polymer ?
#
loop_
_entity_poly.entity_id
_entity_poly.type
_entity_poly.pdbx_seq_one_letter_code
_entity_poly.pdbx_strand_id
1 'polypeptide(L)'
;VRLELVDQGPVNARYLVHLDDGAQVEAVRYRGDTLCLSSQVGCAVACPFCASGANGLQRPLTEAELHYQVEAVEAAGTEPLRRLTLSGVGEPLHAHAATRPFLDWARARGLGTSLTTSGGPLPRLREWLHAPHNGLTLSCHAGTEATRARLVPKGPPLGELFATLGEELPRMTNKRRKKTALAYLVLAGANDADAEVDAFLERAVPLGLRVHLYGYNPVPTSTHRGPAPERFDAIEDRMREAGARVVRSSKARRRPNGGCGTLVALRRG
;
A
#
# COMPACT_ATOMS: atom_id res chain seq x y z
N VAL A 1 25.32 -1.70 0.29
CA VAL A 1 23.98 -2.15 0.73
C VAL A 1 24.05 -3.55 1.33
N ARG A 2 23.36 -3.84 2.45
CA ARG A 2 23.39 -5.14 3.14
C ARG A 2 21.94 -5.54 3.54
N LEU A 3 21.60 -6.82 3.35
CA LEU A 3 20.33 -7.40 3.80
C LEU A 3 20.53 -8.12 5.16
N GLU A 4 19.57 -7.97 6.05
CA GLU A 4 19.51 -8.65 7.35
C GLU A 4 18.13 -9.25 7.56
N LEU A 5 18.05 -10.55 7.85
CA LEU A 5 16.81 -11.21 8.25
C LEU A 5 16.52 -10.82 9.73
N VAL A 6 15.44 -10.07 9.96
CA VAL A 6 15.06 -9.59 11.29
C VAL A 6 14.13 -10.57 11.98
N ASP A 7 13.21 -11.17 11.20
CA ASP A 7 12.20 -12.06 11.75
C ASP A 7 11.64 -12.98 10.67
N GLN A 8 11.38 -14.24 11.06
CA GLN A 8 10.82 -15.26 10.18
C GLN A 8 9.70 -16.01 10.88
N GLY A 9 8.51 -15.85 10.33
CA GLY A 9 7.34 -16.62 10.74
C GLY A 9 6.97 -17.68 9.69
N PRO A 10 5.89 -18.44 9.93
CA PRO A 10 5.48 -19.55 9.05
C PRO A 10 5.00 -19.08 7.65
N VAL A 11 4.68 -17.81 7.49
CA VAL A 11 4.15 -17.25 6.21
C VAL A 11 4.85 -15.99 5.76
N ASN A 12 5.65 -15.33 6.61
CA ASN A 12 6.32 -14.06 6.31
C ASN A 12 7.77 -14.10 6.81
N ALA A 13 8.67 -13.51 6.05
CA ALA A 13 10.03 -13.17 6.48
C ALA A 13 10.22 -11.65 6.32
N ARG A 14 10.67 -10.99 7.38
CA ARG A 14 10.94 -9.56 7.41
C ARG A 14 12.44 -9.30 7.37
N TYR A 15 12.84 -8.45 6.46
CA TYR A 15 14.22 -8.07 6.23
C TYR A 15 14.44 -6.59 6.50
N LEU A 16 15.60 -6.26 7.04
CA LEU A 16 16.13 -4.91 7.11
C LEU A 16 17.18 -4.75 6.01
N VAL A 17 17.02 -3.71 5.21
CA VAL A 17 17.94 -3.34 4.12
C VAL A 17 18.74 -2.14 4.61
N HIS A 18 20.03 -2.33 4.83
CA HIS A 18 20.96 -1.27 5.21
C HIS A 18 21.52 -0.64 3.94
N LEU A 19 21.32 0.65 3.78
CA LEU A 19 21.77 1.42 2.63
C LEU A 19 23.17 2.00 2.86
N ASP A 20 23.87 2.37 1.79
CA ASP A 20 25.28 2.82 1.88
C ASP A 20 25.43 4.17 2.60
N ASP A 21 24.39 5.00 2.60
CA ASP A 21 24.33 6.25 3.36
C ASP A 21 23.96 6.07 4.86
N GLY A 22 23.85 4.81 5.31
CA GLY A 22 23.48 4.47 6.68
C GLY A 22 21.99 4.45 6.98
N ALA A 23 21.14 4.85 6.04
CA ALA A 23 19.70 4.70 6.18
C ALA A 23 19.28 3.22 6.09
N GLN A 24 18.09 2.92 6.61
CA GLN A 24 17.57 1.55 6.63
C GLN A 24 16.10 1.57 6.21
N VAL A 25 15.71 0.58 5.42
CA VAL A 25 14.30 0.33 5.05
C VAL A 25 13.97 -1.15 5.23
N GLU A 26 12.70 -1.46 5.32
CA GLU A 26 12.26 -2.84 5.50
C GLU A 26 11.66 -3.40 4.21
N ALA A 27 11.86 -4.71 4.01
CA ALA A 27 11.18 -5.50 2.99
C ALA A 27 10.55 -6.74 3.64
N VAL A 28 9.45 -7.23 3.08
CA VAL A 28 8.75 -8.41 3.62
C VAL A 28 8.43 -9.39 2.52
N ARG A 29 8.90 -10.62 2.69
CA ARG A 29 8.53 -11.75 1.84
C ARG A 29 7.29 -12.43 2.41
N TYR A 30 6.21 -12.47 1.62
CA TYR A 30 4.96 -13.11 1.97
C TYR A 30 4.80 -14.46 1.27
N ARG A 31 4.36 -15.48 2.01
CA ARG A 31 3.98 -16.81 1.47
C ARG A 31 5.07 -17.44 0.57
N GLY A 32 6.31 -17.07 0.78
CA GLY A 32 7.44 -17.59 0.02
C GLY A 32 7.63 -17.02 -1.39
N ASP A 33 6.61 -16.45 -2.04
CA ASP A 33 6.67 -16.06 -3.46
C ASP A 33 6.46 -14.57 -3.75
N THR A 34 6.03 -13.78 -2.78
CA THR A 34 5.72 -12.36 -2.96
C THR A 34 6.60 -11.49 -2.09
N LEU A 35 7.31 -10.53 -2.67
CA LEU A 35 8.12 -9.55 -1.96
C LEU A 35 7.43 -8.18 -1.94
N CYS A 36 7.18 -7.67 -0.73
CA CYS A 36 6.80 -6.29 -0.47
C CYS A 36 8.06 -5.45 -0.31
N LEU A 37 8.21 -4.44 -1.14
CA LEU A 37 9.39 -3.59 -1.27
C LEU A 37 9.10 -2.18 -0.77
N SER A 38 10.13 -1.56 -0.20
CA SER A 38 10.14 -0.12 0.07
C SER A 38 10.56 0.67 -1.17
N SER A 39 10.03 1.88 -1.32
CA SER A 39 10.34 2.78 -2.43
C SER A 39 11.03 4.08 -1.99
N GLN A 40 11.05 4.35 -0.71
CA GLN A 40 11.62 5.57 -0.11
C GLN A 40 12.22 5.27 1.26
N VAL A 41 13.10 6.12 1.72
CA VAL A 41 13.50 6.23 3.13
C VAL A 41 12.53 7.22 3.79
N GLY A 42 11.56 6.67 4.54
CA GLY A 42 10.42 7.43 5.06
C GLY A 42 9.30 7.67 4.04
N CYS A 43 8.31 8.48 4.38
CA CYS A 43 7.17 8.76 3.52
C CYS A 43 6.63 10.17 3.73
N ALA A 44 6.49 10.94 2.64
CA ALA A 44 5.98 12.30 2.71
C ALA A 44 4.47 12.37 2.98
N VAL A 45 3.71 11.31 2.73
CA VAL A 45 2.24 11.31 2.90
C VAL A 45 1.85 11.48 4.36
N ALA A 46 2.71 11.02 5.29
CA ALA A 46 2.60 11.24 6.74
C ALA A 46 1.26 10.75 7.33
N CYS A 47 0.74 9.61 6.86
CA CYS A 47 -0.46 9.00 7.42
C CYS A 47 -0.26 8.68 8.90
N PRO A 48 -1.11 9.18 9.83
CA PRO A 48 -0.90 9.05 11.29
C PRO A 48 -1.05 7.61 11.81
N PHE A 49 -1.59 6.72 11.00
CA PHE A 49 -1.76 5.30 11.31
C PHE A 49 -0.63 4.41 10.76
N CYS A 50 0.37 4.97 10.06
CA CYS A 50 1.41 4.23 9.34
C CYS A 50 2.80 4.57 9.88
N ALA A 51 3.57 3.56 10.27
CA ALA A 51 4.92 3.73 10.78
C ALA A 51 5.89 4.34 9.74
N SER A 52 5.64 4.10 8.45
CA SER A 52 6.50 4.59 7.36
C SER A 52 6.60 6.12 7.28
N GLY A 53 5.56 6.84 7.70
CA GLY A 53 5.52 8.31 7.68
C GLY A 53 5.99 8.99 8.96
N ALA A 54 6.22 8.23 10.03
CA ALA A 54 6.49 8.78 11.36
C ALA A 54 7.72 9.68 11.41
N ASN A 55 8.76 9.36 10.63
CA ASN A 55 10.02 10.11 10.56
C ASN A 55 10.11 11.05 9.34
N GLY A 56 8.98 11.28 8.66
CA GLY A 56 8.96 12.06 7.42
C GLY A 56 9.67 11.37 6.26
N LEU A 57 9.81 12.08 5.15
CA LEU A 57 10.56 11.64 3.96
C LEU A 57 12.01 12.15 4.06
N GLN A 58 12.97 11.26 3.87
CA GLN A 58 14.38 11.63 3.70
C GLN A 58 14.73 11.71 2.22
N ARG A 59 14.54 10.61 1.48
CA ARG A 59 14.78 10.54 0.02
C ARG A 59 14.04 9.36 -0.63
N PRO A 60 13.82 9.39 -1.94
CA PRO A 60 13.48 8.17 -2.68
C PRO A 60 14.64 7.18 -2.67
N LEU A 61 14.34 5.91 -2.86
CA LEU A 61 15.35 4.90 -3.18
C LEU A 61 15.76 5.04 -4.65
N THR A 62 17.01 4.73 -4.93
CA THR A 62 17.52 4.61 -6.30
C THR A 62 17.02 3.32 -6.95
N GLU A 63 17.07 3.23 -8.26
CA GLU A 63 16.73 2.00 -8.98
C GLU A 63 17.65 0.83 -8.56
N ALA A 64 18.94 1.07 -8.35
CA ALA A 64 19.87 0.07 -7.86
C ALA A 64 19.49 -0.46 -6.46
N GLU A 65 19.04 0.39 -5.55
CA GLU A 65 18.57 -0.02 -4.23
C GLU A 65 17.24 -0.81 -4.29
N LEU A 66 16.39 -0.54 -5.29
CA LEU A 66 15.20 -1.35 -5.56
C LEU A 66 15.56 -2.74 -6.10
N HIS A 67 16.49 -2.82 -7.05
CA HIS A 67 17.01 -4.10 -7.57
C HIS A 67 17.63 -4.92 -6.46
N TYR A 68 18.48 -4.30 -5.64
CA TYR A 68 19.15 -4.97 -4.53
C TYR A 68 18.18 -5.66 -3.58
N GLN A 69 17.04 -5.03 -3.22
CA GLN A 69 16.04 -5.65 -2.36
C GLN A 69 15.55 -6.99 -2.95
N VAL A 70 15.36 -7.07 -4.26
CA VAL A 70 14.90 -8.28 -4.93
C VAL A 70 16.02 -9.33 -4.96
N GLU A 71 17.18 -8.98 -5.48
CA GLU A 71 18.31 -9.88 -5.69
C GLU A 71 18.83 -10.46 -4.37
N ALA A 72 18.93 -9.64 -3.34
CA ALA A 72 19.37 -10.08 -2.02
C ALA A 72 18.38 -11.02 -1.34
N VAL A 73 17.06 -10.78 -1.49
CA VAL A 73 16.03 -11.67 -0.93
C VAL A 73 15.93 -12.96 -1.75
N GLU A 74 16.13 -12.93 -3.06
CA GLU A 74 16.23 -14.14 -3.89
C GLU A 74 17.44 -14.99 -3.48
N ALA A 75 18.59 -14.36 -3.27
CA ALA A 75 19.80 -15.06 -2.83
C ALA A 75 19.69 -15.66 -1.41
N ALA A 76 18.94 -15.02 -0.53
CA ALA A 76 18.72 -15.50 0.84
C ALA A 76 17.61 -16.55 0.96
N GLY A 77 16.77 -16.74 -0.06
CA GLY A 77 15.62 -17.62 -0.03
C GLY A 77 15.78 -18.88 -0.87
N THR A 78 15.01 -19.91 -0.55
CA THR A 78 14.97 -21.18 -1.29
C THR A 78 13.94 -21.20 -2.41
N GLU A 79 12.86 -20.43 -2.25
CA GLU A 79 11.76 -20.39 -3.21
C GLU A 79 11.89 -19.18 -4.14
N PRO A 80 11.64 -19.32 -5.44
CA PRO A 80 11.72 -18.21 -6.37
C PRO A 80 10.62 -17.16 -6.11
N LEU A 81 10.96 -15.89 -6.25
CA LEU A 81 9.96 -14.82 -6.23
C LEU A 81 9.10 -14.91 -7.51
N ARG A 82 7.81 -14.70 -7.36
CA ARG A 82 6.85 -14.64 -8.47
C ARG A 82 6.19 -13.27 -8.59
N ARG A 83 6.18 -12.50 -7.51
CA ARG A 83 5.49 -11.21 -7.43
C ARG A 83 6.27 -10.20 -6.60
N LEU A 84 6.25 -8.97 -7.08
CA LEU A 84 6.75 -7.80 -6.36
C LEU A 84 5.60 -6.83 -6.09
N THR A 85 5.59 -6.22 -4.92
CA THR A 85 4.64 -5.16 -4.60
C THR A 85 5.34 -3.97 -3.95
N LEU A 86 5.21 -2.79 -4.56
CA LEU A 86 5.64 -1.53 -3.96
C LEU A 86 4.54 -1.07 -2.98
N SER A 87 4.61 -1.58 -1.76
CA SER A 87 3.68 -1.28 -0.67
C SER A 87 4.36 -1.28 0.70
N GLY A 88 5.70 -1.28 0.72
CA GLY A 88 6.53 -1.11 1.90
C GLY A 88 6.63 0.35 2.33
N VAL A 89 7.81 0.78 2.76
CA VAL A 89 8.05 2.16 3.15
C VAL A 89 8.03 3.09 1.92
N GLY A 90 7.23 4.15 1.99
CA GLY A 90 7.18 5.19 0.96
C GLY A 90 5.88 5.23 0.15
N GLU A 91 5.81 6.25 -0.72
CA GLU A 91 4.76 6.44 -1.72
C GLU A 91 5.37 6.21 -3.12
N PRO A 92 4.98 5.13 -3.81
CA PRO A 92 5.61 4.77 -5.09
C PRO A 92 5.50 5.84 -6.17
N LEU A 93 4.40 6.61 -6.19
CA LEU A 93 4.22 7.68 -7.17
C LEU A 93 5.14 8.88 -6.92
N HIS A 94 5.53 9.13 -5.67
CA HIS A 94 6.52 10.15 -5.33
C HIS A 94 7.95 9.73 -5.73
N ALA A 95 8.21 8.42 -5.79
CA ALA A 95 9.49 7.85 -6.22
C ALA A 95 9.48 7.40 -7.70
N HIS A 96 8.60 7.99 -8.53
CA HIS A 96 8.31 7.55 -9.89
C HIS A 96 9.56 7.35 -10.77
N ALA A 97 10.56 8.22 -10.67
CA ALA A 97 11.78 8.15 -11.47
C ALA A 97 12.53 6.81 -11.33
N ALA A 98 12.52 6.23 -10.12
CA ALA A 98 13.13 4.93 -9.85
C ALA A 98 12.12 3.77 -9.95
N THR A 99 10.89 3.97 -9.46
CA THR A 99 9.91 2.88 -9.38
C THR A 99 9.38 2.46 -10.74
N ARG A 100 9.31 3.38 -11.71
CA ARG A 100 8.80 3.06 -13.04
C ARG A 100 9.74 2.12 -13.80
N PRO A 101 11.03 2.44 -14.04
CA PRO A 101 11.95 1.56 -14.73
C PRO A 101 12.17 0.25 -13.97
N PHE A 102 12.23 0.29 -12.63
CA PHE A 102 12.29 -0.91 -11.81
C PHE A 102 11.14 -1.89 -12.06
N LEU A 103 9.89 -1.43 -12.12
CA LEU A 103 8.76 -2.32 -12.40
C LEU A 103 8.74 -2.84 -13.84
N ASP A 104 9.25 -2.09 -14.80
CA ASP A 104 9.42 -2.56 -16.18
C ASP A 104 10.52 -3.65 -16.25
N TRP A 105 11.64 -3.49 -15.54
CA TRP A 105 12.66 -4.51 -15.37
C TRP A 105 12.12 -5.79 -14.71
N ALA A 106 11.38 -5.66 -13.63
CA ALA A 106 10.76 -6.81 -12.94
C ALA A 106 9.83 -7.60 -13.86
N ARG A 107 9.04 -6.89 -14.67
CA ARG A 107 8.14 -7.50 -15.65
C ARG A 107 8.89 -8.20 -16.78
N ALA A 108 10.01 -7.65 -17.25
CA ALA A 108 10.88 -8.29 -18.25
C ALA A 108 11.44 -9.62 -17.72
N ARG A 109 11.61 -9.77 -16.41
CA ARG A 109 11.98 -11.02 -15.73
C ARG A 109 10.78 -11.98 -15.49
N GLY A 110 9.60 -11.66 -15.98
CA GLY A 110 8.40 -12.47 -15.79
C GLY A 110 7.73 -12.32 -14.43
N LEU A 111 8.17 -11.39 -13.57
CA LEU A 111 7.59 -11.17 -12.25
C LEU A 111 6.27 -10.39 -12.34
N GLY A 112 5.29 -10.81 -11.57
CA GLY A 112 4.06 -10.05 -11.39
C GLY A 112 4.33 -8.79 -10.58
N THR A 113 3.90 -7.60 -11.06
CA THR A 113 4.18 -6.33 -10.41
C THR A 113 2.91 -5.66 -9.91
N SER A 114 2.91 -5.14 -8.68
CA SER A 114 1.80 -4.38 -8.11
C SER A 114 2.28 -3.23 -7.25
N LEU A 115 1.39 -2.30 -6.94
CA LEU A 115 1.67 -1.18 -6.06
C LEU A 115 0.44 -0.78 -5.26
N THR A 116 0.70 -0.15 -4.11
CA THR A 116 -0.31 0.53 -3.30
C THR A 116 0.10 2.00 -3.17
N THR A 117 -0.83 2.92 -3.40
CA THR A 117 -0.55 4.35 -3.44
C THR A 117 -1.67 5.15 -2.78
N SER A 118 -1.35 6.31 -2.23
CA SER A 118 -2.33 7.31 -1.79
C SER A 118 -3.07 7.99 -2.95
N GLY A 119 -2.55 7.80 -4.19
CA GLY A 119 -3.10 8.37 -5.42
C GLY A 119 -2.45 9.69 -5.86
N GLY A 120 -1.49 10.21 -5.12
CA GLY A 120 -0.82 11.47 -5.48
C GLY A 120 0.64 11.31 -5.92
N PRO A 121 1.12 12.18 -6.82
CA PRO A 121 0.38 13.23 -7.54
C PRO A 121 -0.51 12.67 -8.66
N LEU A 122 -1.66 13.30 -8.88
CA LEU A 122 -2.68 12.82 -9.82
C LEU A 122 -2.18 12.62 -11.27
N PRO A 123 -1.31 13.49 -11.84
CA PRO A 123 -0.75 13.22 -13.16
C PRO A 123 -0.01 11.87 -13.24
N ARG A 124 0.73 11.50 -12.19
CA ARG A 124 1.41 10.19 -12.10
C ARG A 124 0.41 9.05 -11.93
N LEU A 125 -0.66 9.26 -11.15
CA LEU A 125 -1.73 8.28 -11.05
C LEU A 125 -2.33 7.97 -12.42
N ARG A 126 -2.65 8.99 -13.23
CA ARG A 126 -3.16 8.80 -14.60
C ARG A 126 -2.23 7.93 -15.44
N GLU A 127 -0.93 8.20 -15.43
CA GLU A 127 0.06 7.38 -16.12
C GLU A 127 0.04 5.91 -15.63
N TRP A 128 0.01 5.71 -14.31
CA TRP A 128 0.04 4.37 -13.72
C TRP A 128 -1.24 3.56 -13.92
N LEU A 129 -2.40 4.20 -13.99
CA LEU A 129 -3.65 3.52 -14.32
C LEU A 129 -3.60 2.85 -15.70
N HIS A 130 -2.88 3.44 -16.64
CA HIS A 130 -2.68 2.91 -17.99
C HIS A 130 -1.40 2.07 -18.14
N ALA A 131 -0.46 2.18 -17.22
CA ALA A 131 0.79 1.42 -17.25
C ALA A 131 0.55 -0.09 -17.03
N PRO A 132 1.41 -0.98 -17.53
CA PRO A 132 1.33 -2.39 -17.26
C PRO A 132 1.58 -2.71 -15.77
N HIS A 133 0.59 -3.31 -15.10
CA HIS A 133 0.68 -3.80 -13.72
C HIS A 133 -0.21 -5.03 -13.48
N ASN A 134 0.06 -5.80 -12.44
CA ASN A 134 -0.75 -6.93 -11.99
C ASN A 134 -1.72 -6.56 -10.86
N GLY A 135 -1.52 -5.40 -10.24
CA GLY A 135 -2.40 -4.81 -9.25
C GLY A 135 -2.04 -3.36 -8.95
N LEU A 136 -3.03 -2.48 -8.91
CA LEU A 136 -2.91 -1.11 -8.40
C LEU A 136 -4.00 -0.91 -7.36
N THR A 137 -3.60 -0.58 -6.13
CA THR A 137 -4.52 -0.36 -5.02
C THR A 137 -4.43 1.07 -4.54
N LEU A 138 -5.55 1.75 -4.48
CA LEU A 138 -5.67 3.15 -4.06
C LEU A 138 -6.09 3.23 -2.60
N SER A 139 -5.24 3.78 -1.77
CA SER A 139 -5.47 4.00 -0.34
C SER A 139 -6.43 5.16 -0.11
N CYS A 140 -7.75 4.89 -0.08
CA CYS A 140 -8.79 5.91 0.15
C CYS A 140 -8.97 6.20 1.64
N HIS A 141 -9.34 5.20 2.43
CA HIS A 141 -9.46 5.20 3.89
C HIS A 141 -10.42 6.24 4.47
N ALA A 142 -11.25 6.88 3.64
CA ALA A 142 -12.18 7.93 4.04
C ALA A 142 -13.39 8.00 3.11
N GLY A 143 -14.54 8.47 3.63
CA GLY A 143 -15.73 8.82 2.86
C GLY A 143 -15.87 10.33 2.69
N THR A 144 -15.35 11.10 3.64
CA THR A 144 -15.42 12.57 3.65
C THR A 144 -14.05 13.22 3.45
N GLU A 145 -14.04 14.46 2.94
CA GLU A 145 -12.78 15.23 2.79
C GLU A 145 -12.12 15.51 4.14
N ALA A 146 -12.90 15.78 5.16
CA ALA A 146 -12.38 16.04 6.50
C ALA A 146 -11.63 14.83 7.07
N THR A 147 -12.18 13.63 6.91
CA THR A 147 -11.53 12.38 7.32
C THR A 147 -10.32 12.08 6.44
N ARG A 148 -10.43 12.32 5.13
CA ARG A 148 -9.30 12.16 4.20
C ARG A 148 -8.12 13.03 4.59
N ALA A 149 -8.35 14.31 4.84
CA ALA A 149 -7.31 15.26 5.23
C ALA A 149 -6.59 14.87 6.54
N ARG A 150 -7.33 14.25 7.48
CA ARG A 150 -6.74 13.74 8.73
C ARG A 150 -5.94 12.46 8.54
N LEU A 151 -6.46 11.51 7.76
CA LEU A 151 -5.87 10.17 7.64
C LEU A 151 -4.80 10.07 6.55
N VAL A 152 -4.89 10.88 5.50
CA VAL A 152 -3.93 10.89 4.39
C VAL A 152 -3.56 12.34 4.06
N PRO A 153 -2.90 13.05 5.00
CA PRO A 153 -2.82 14.52 5.00
C PRO A 153 -2.10 15.12 3.77
N LYS A 154 -1.21 14.37 3.14
CA LYS A 154 -0.52 14.83 1.91
C LYS A 154 -0.85 13.97 0.69
N GLY A 155 -1.95 13.22 0.75
CA GLY A 155 -2.57 12.60 -0.43
C GLY A 155 -3.48 13.59 -1.15
N PRO A 156 -3.92 13.27 -2.38
CA PRO A 156 -4.89 14.11 -3.08
C PRO A 156 -6.22 14.16 -2.32
N PRO A 157 -6.97 15.28 -2.44
CA PRO A 157 -8.34 15.36 -1.97
C PRO A 157 -9.19 14.21 -2.53
N LEU A 158 -10.15 13.76 -1.75
CA LEU A 158 -10.97 12.59 -2.11
C LEU A 158 -11.77 12.84 -3.39
N GLY A 159 -12.38 14.03 -3.51
CA GLY A 159 -13.13 14.44 -4.69
C GLY A 159 -12.29 14.41 -5.97
N GLU A 160 -11.08 14.95 -5.93
CA GLU A 160 -10.17 14.95 -7.08
C GLU A 160 -9.70 13.53 -7.43
N LEU A 161 -9.43 12.69 -6.42
CA LEU A 161 -9.06 11.30 -6.63
C LEU A 161 -10.19 10.52 -7.33
N PHE A 162 -11.42 10.63 -6.81
CA PHE A 162 -12.57 9.94 -7.40
C PHE A 162 -12.97 10.50 -8.76
N ALA A 163 -12.87 11.82 -8.98
CA ALA A 163 -13.05 12.44 -10.29
C ALA A 163 -12.04 11.88 -11.31
N THR A 164 -10.75 11.82 -10.94
CA THR A 164 -9.70 11.22 -11.77
C THR A 164 -10.03 9.78 -12.13
N LEU A 165 -10.48 8.97 -11.17
CA LEU A 165 -10.89 7.60 -11.44
C LEU A 165 -12.10 7.52 -12.37
N GLY A 166 -13.09 8.37 -12.18
CA GLY A 166 -14.28 8.46 -13.05
C GLY A 166 -13.92 8.76 -14.50
N GLU A 167 -12.94 9.63 -14.73
CA GLU A 167 -12.46 9.98 -16.06
C GLU A 167 -11.61 8.87 -16.70
N GLU A 168 -10.73 8.22 -15.93
CA GLU A 168 -9.75 7.28 -16.48
C GLU A 168 -10.28 5.85 -16.64
N LEU A 169 -11.13 5.38 -15.71
CA LEU A 169 -11.63 4.00 -15.75
C LEU A 169 -12.37 3.64 -17.04
N PRO A 170 -13.22 4.51 -17.64
CA PRO A 170 -13.86 4.20 -18.92
C PRO A 170 -12.85 4.01 -20.08
N ARG A 171 -11.70 4.68 -20.00
CA ARG A 171 -10.62 4.63 -21.01
C ARG A 171 -9.71 3.41 -20.86
N MET A 172 -9.82 2.70 -19.72
CA MET A 172 -9.01 1.51 -19.44
C MET A 172 -9.59 0.25 -20.04
N THR A 173 -8.72 -0.71 -20.43
CA THR A 173 -9.18 -2.05 -20.81
C THR A 173 -9.84 -2.77 -19.63
N ASN A 174 -10.80 -3.66 -19.88
CA ASN A 174 -11.46 -4.45 -18.84
C ASN A 174 -10.44 -5.26 -17.99
N LYS A 175 -9.38 -5.78 -18.61
CA LYS A 175 -8.31 -6.50 -17.92
C LYS A 175 -7.61 -5.61 -16.89
N ARG A 176 -7.39 -4.35 -17.21
CA ARG A 176 -6.71 -3.38 -16.34
C ARG A 176 -7.62 -2.89 -15.22
N ARG A 177 -8.87 -2.55 -15.55
CA ARG A 177 -9.89 -2.18 -14.54
C ARG A 177 -10.03 -3.26 -13.46
N LYS A 178 -10.08 -4.55 -13.85
CA LYS A 178 -10.15 -5.68 -12.90
C LYS A 178 -8.94 -5.80 -11.98
N LYS A 179 -7.81 -5.18 -12.31
CA LYS A 179 -6.57 -5.16 -11.53
C LYS A 179 -6.41 -3.90 -10.68
N THR A 180 -7.33 -2.95 -10.82
CA THR A 180 -7.40 -1.74 -9.98
C THR A 180 -8.38 -1.98 -8.84
N ALA A 181 -8.04 -1.50 -7.64
CA ALA A 181 -8.84 -1.66 -6.43
C ALA A 181 -8.74 -0.42 -5.54
N LEU A 182 -9.74 -0.22 -4.72
CA LEU A 182 -9.75 0.75 -3.62
C LEU A 182 -9.38 0.03 -2.32
N ALA A 183 -8.68 0.71 -1.42
CA ALA A 183 -8.41 0.21 -0.08
C ALA A 183 -9.12 1.07 0.97
N TYR A 184 -9.77 0.41 1.91
CA TYR A 184 -10.36 1.02 3.08
C TYR A 184 -9.80 0.33 4.34
N LEU A 185 -8.97 1.04 5.08
CA LEU A 185 -8.44 0.62 6.38
C LEU A 185 -9.40 1.12 7.45
N VAL A 186 -9.95 0.21 8.26
CA VAL A 186 -10.90 0.58 9.32
C VAL A 186 -10.15 0.97 10.59
N LEU A 187 -10.41 2.16 11.08
CA LEU A 187 -9.83 2.76 12.28
C LEU A 187 -10.95 3.19 13.24
N ALA A 188 -10.95 2.62 14.45
CA ALA A 188 -11.96 2.90 15.47
C ALA A 188 -12.03 4.39 15.81
N GLY A 189 -13.22 4.96 15.78
CA GLY A 189 -13.50 6.36 16.10
C GLY A 189 -12.94 7.36 15.08
N ALA A 190 -12.37 6.90 13.97
CA ALA A 190 -11.80 7.77 12.95
C ALA A 190 -12.56 7.73 11.62
N ASN A 191 -12.87 6.53 11.12
CA ASN A 191 -13.56 6.32 9.85
C ASN A 191 -14.53 5.12 9.88
N ASP A 192 -14.82 4.60 11.05
CA ASP A 192 -15.69 3.43 11.23
C ASP A 192 -17.17 3.76 11.48
N ALA A 193 -17.57 5.05 11.53
CA ALA A 193 -18.96 5.44 11.64
C ALA A 193 -19.75 5.10 10.36
N ASP A 194 -21.02 4.74 10.49
CA ASP A 194 -21.88 4.37 9.35
C ASP A 194 -21.92 5.46 8.29
N ALA A 195 -22.12 6.71 8.69
CA ALA A 195 -22.15 7.85 7.77
C ALA A 195 -20.84 8.02 6.97
N GLU A 196 -19.69 7.74 7.58
CA GLU A 196 -18.40 7.80 6.90
C GLU A 196 -18.24 6.66 5.90
N VAL A 197 -18.69 5.46 6.27
CA VAL A 197 -18.70 4.29 5.37
C VAL A 197 -19.64 4.52 4.20
N ASP A 198 -20.85 5.06 4.44
CA ASP A 198 -21.82 5.36 3.40
C ASP A 198 -21.30 6.41 2.42
N ALA A 199 -20.72 7.49 2.91
CA ALA A 199 -20.11 8.52 2.07
C ALA A 199 -18.98 7.96 1.19
N PHE A 200 -18.21 6.96 1.69
CA PHE A 200 -17.25 6.23 0.86
C PHE A 200 -17.94 5.39 -0.21
N LEU A 201 -19.01 4.67 0.15
CA LEU A 201 -19.74 3.78 -0.76
C LEU A 201 -20.44 4.54 -1.88
N GLU A 202 -21.02 5.71 -1.61
CA GLU A 202 -21.61 6.60 -2.62
C GLU A 202 -20.62 6.93 -3.75
N ARG A 203 -19.33 7.07 -3.42
CA ARG A 203 -18.25 7.33 -4.38
C ARG A 203 -17.71 6.06 -5.01
N ALA A 204 -17.57 4.99 -4.23
CA ALA A 204 -16.83 3.78 -4.63
C ALA A 204 -17.68 2.81 -5.47
N VAL A 205 -18.96 2.64 -5.14
CA VAL A 205 -19.85 1.68 -5.80
C VAL A 205 -20.03 1.97 -7.29
N PRO A 206 -20.26 3.23 -7.72
CA PRO A 206 -20.41 3.56 -9.15
C PRO A 206 -19.17 3.22 -9.99
N LEU A 207 -17.97 3.22 -9.41
CA LEU A 207 -16.74 2.87 -10.13
C LEU A 207 -16.64 1.38 -10.44
N GLY A 208 -17.41 0.52 -9.75
CA GLY A 208 -17.42 -0.92 -9.94
C GLY A 208 -16.07 -1.60 -9.63
N LEU A 209 -15.18 -0.96 -8.89
CA LEU A 209 -13.89 -1.51 -8.46
C LEU A 209 -14.07 -2.44 -7.24
N ARG A 210 -13.08 -3.30 -7.00
CA ARG A 210 -13.02 -4.06 -5.75
C ARG A 210 -12.60 -3.14 -4.62
N VAL A 211 -13.18 -3.36 -3.45
CA VAL A 211 -12.79 -2.69 -2.20
C VAL A 211 -12.02 -3.70 -1.34
N HIS A 212 -10.74 -3.45 -1.13
CA HIS A 212 -9.93 -4.19 -0.18
C HIS A 212 -10.17 -3.60 1.21
N LEU A 213 -10.84 -4.36 2.08
CA LEU A 213 -11.12 -3.97 3.46
C LEU A 213 -10.00 -4.47 4.37
N TYR A 214 -9.29 -3.54 5.01
CA TYR A 214 -8.16 -3.82 5.87
C TYR A 214 -8.49 -3.59 7.34
N GLY A 215 -8.13 -4.56 8.21
CA GLY A 215 -8.00 -4.32 9.63
C GLY A 215 -6.68 -3.63 9.96
N TYR A 216 -6.69 -2.80 10.99
CA TYR A 216 -5.52 -2.05 11.43
C TYR A 216 -4.47 -2.95 12.11
N ASN A 217 -3.21 -2.71 11.83
CA ASN A 217 -2.08 -3.26 12.56
C ASN A 217 -1.52 -2.17 13.47
N PRO A 218 -1.56 -2.35 14.80
CA PRO A 218 -1.01 -1.36 15.73
C PRO A 218 0.47 -1.12 15.49
N VAL A 219 0.87 0.16 15.54
CA VAL A 219 2.26 0.58 15.43
C VAL A 219 2.62 1.49 16.60
N PRO A 220 3.85 1.43 17.13
CA PRO A 220 4.25 2.23 18.29
C PRO A 220 4.14 3.75 18.08
N THR A 221 4.19 4.18 16.83
CA THR A 221 4.15 5.60 16.43
C THR A 221 2.72 6.15 16.28
N SER A 222 1.68 5.35 16.56
CA SER A 222 0.28 5.73 16.36
C SER A 222 -0.60 5.39 17.54
N THR A 223 -1.52 6.29 17.88
CA THR A 223 -2.56 6.08 18.89
C THR A 223 -3.84 5.45 18.33
N HIS A 224 -3.94 5.29 17.01
CA HIS A 224 -5.09 4.65 16.37
C HIS A 224 -5.25 3.19 16.80
N ARG A 225 -6.50 2.72 16.73
CA ARG A 225 -6.87 1.34 17.06
C ARG A 225 -7.76 0.76 15.96
N GLY A 226 -7.74 -0.56 15.81
CA GLY A 226 -8.74 -1.26 15.01
C GLY A 226 -10.09 -1.27 15.73
N PRO A 227 -11.20 -1.39 15.02
CA PRO A 227 -12.51 -1.58 15.62
C PRO A 227 -12.62 -2.96 16.28
N ALA A 228 -13.64 -3.14 17.12
CA ALA A 228 -14.04 -4.46 17.59
C ALA A 228 -14.37 -5.37 16.39
N PRO A 229 -14.19 -6.70 16.52
CA PRO A 229 -14.47 -7.66 15.43
C PRO A 229 -15.88 -7.51 14.87
N GLU A 230 -16.89 -7.36 15.75
CA GLU A 230 -18.29 -7.23 15.39
C GLU A 230 -18.55 -5.95 14.57
N ARG A 231 -17.85 -4.86 14.91
CA ARG A 231 -17.94 -3.60 14.15
C ARG A 231 -17.27 -3.75 12.78
N PHE A 232 -16.14 -4.44 12.71
CA PHE A 232 -15.48 -4.70 11.45
C PHE A 232 -16.37 -5.55 10.52
N ASP A 233 -17.03 -6.58 11.06
CA ASP A 233 -17.94 -7.46 10.33
C ASP A 233 -19.16 -6.67 9.85
N ALA A 234 -19.78 -5.85 10.71
CA ALA A 234 -20.91 -4.99 10.35
C ALA A 234 -20.55 -4.00 9.22
N ILE A 235 -19.33 -3.45 9.20
CA ILE A 235 -18.86 -2.60 8.11
C ILE A 235 -18.72 -3.40 6.81
N GLU A 236 -18.18 -4.62 6.89
CA GLU A 236 -18.05 -5.48 5.70
C GLU A 236 -19.43 -5.81 5.12
N ASP A 237 -20.38 -6.18 5.96
CA ASP A 237 -21.75 -6.52 5.55
C ASP A 237 -22.43 -5.29 4.93
N ARG A 238 -22.36 -4.12 5.58
CA ARG A 238 -22.87 -2.86 5.05
C ARG A 238 -22.32 -2.52 3.66
N MET A 239 -21.01 -2.71 3.48
CA MET A 239 -20.37 -2.50 2.17
C MET A 239 -20.90 -3.46 1.11
N ARG A 240 -21.14 -4.73 1.47
CA ARG A 240 -21.68 -5.75 0.57
C ARG A 240 -23.14 -5.47 0.21
N GLU A 241 -23.96 -5.11 1.18
CA GLU A 241 -25.37 -4.75 1.00
C GLU A 241 -25.53 -3.53 0.07
N ALA A 242 -24.63 -2.57 0.16
CA ALA A 242 -24.56 -1.43 -0.75
C ALA A 242 -24.06 -1.78 -2.17
N GLY A 243 -23.72 -3.05 -2.44
CA GLY A 243 -23.26 -3.53 -3.75
C GLY A 243 -21.76 -3.43 -3.99
N ALA A 244 -20.95 -3.11 -2.99
CA ALA A 244 -19.50 -3.10 -3.13
C ALA A 244 -18.93 -4.52 -3.23
N ARG A 245 -17.93 -4.71 -4.11
CA ARG A 245 -17.19 -5.99 -4.24
C ARG A 245 -16.07 -6.06 -3.22
N VAL A 246 -16.40 -6.42 -1.98
CA VAL A 246 -15.48 -6.42 -0.85
C VAL A 246 -14.57 -7.63 -0.85
N VAL A 247 -13.28 -7.41 -0.61
CA VAL A 247 -12.25 -8.43 -0.36
C VAL A 247 -11.59 -8.11 0.98
N ARG A 248 -11.87 -8.94 1.99
CA ARG A 248 -11.24 -8.83 3.31
C ARG A 248 -9.75 -9.16 3.23
N SER A 249 -8.91 -8.36 3.85
CA SER A 249 -7.46 -8.60 3.91
C SER A 249 -7.14 -9.92 4.62
N SER A 250 -6.14 -10.64 4.08
CA SER A 250 -5.74 -11.93 4.65
C SER A 250 -5.11 -11.79 6.04
N LYS A 251 -5.21 -12.86 6.85
CA LYS A 251 -4.56 -12.94 8.18
C LYS A 251 -3.05 -12.73 8.12
N ALA A 252 -2.38 -13.09 7.01
CA ALA A 252 -0.94 -12.87 6.82
C ALA A 252 -0.55 -11.38 6.85
N ARG A 253 -1.45 -10.48 6.41
CA ARG A 253 -1.22 -9.02 6.42
C ARG A 253 -1.53 -8.35 7.77
N ARG A 254 -2.07 -9.11 8.73
CA ARG A 254 -2.43 -8.65 10.09
C ARG A 254 -1.51 -9.21 11.17
N ARG A 255 -0.33 -9.70 10.81
CA ARG A 255 0.65 -10.20 11.77
C ARG A 255 1.63 -9.10 12.18
N PRO A 256 2.14 -9.11 13.42
CA PRO A 256 3.13 -8.14 13.89
C PRO A 256 4.37 -8.09 12.98
N ASN A 257 4.70 -9.22 12.36
CA ASN A 257 5.92 -9.41 11.56
C ASN A 257 5.68 -9.06 10.10
N GLY A 258 5.62 -7.74 9.79
CA GLY A 258 5.52 -7.24 8.43
C GLY A 258 4.10 -7.05 7.92
N GLY A 259 3.13 -6.77 8.79
CA GLY A 259 1.78 -6.34 8.37
C GLY A 259 1.83 -5.02 7.60
N CYS A 260 0.80 -4.76 6.79
CA CYS A 260 0.69 -3.47 6.08
C CYS A 260 0.70 -2.30 7.07
N GLY A 261 1.48 -1.26 6.78
CA GLY A 261 1.62 -0.05 7.61
C GLY A 261 2.61 -0.17 8.76
N THR A 262 3.19 -1.36 9.05
CA THR A 262 4.12 -1.55 10.17
C THR A 262 5.58 -1.32 9.80
N LEU A 263 5.91 -1.22 8.52
CA LEU A 263 7.29 -1.09 8.05
C LEU A 263 7.85 0.31 8.34
N VAL A 264 9.08 0.33 8.83
CA VAL A 264 9.76 1.54 9.29
C VAL A 264 10.97 1.84 8.43
N ALA A 265 11.25 3.12 8.22
CA ALA A 265 12.57 3.59 7.81
C ALA A 265 13.29 4.15 9.04
N LEU A 266 14.49 3.66 9.29
CA LEU A 266 15.31 4.10 10.40
C LEU A 266 16.46 4.96 9.91
N ARG A 267 16.74 6.05 10.61
CA ARG A 267 17.96 6.82 10.48
C ARG A 267 18.94 6.33 11.54
N ARG A 268 20.20 6.07 11.19
CA ARG A 268 21.23 6.10 12.22
C ARG A 268 21.39 7.55 12.67
N GLY A 269 21.22 7.79 13.97
CA GLY A 269 21.59 9.04 14.60
C GLY A 269 23.09 9.29 14.50
#